data_35b82c2077a34da55390b1b257bb58ea
#
_entry.id   35b82c2077a34da55390b1b257bb58ea
#
_cell.length_a   1.000
_cell.length_b   1.000
_cell.length_c   1.000
_cell.angle_alpha   90.00
_cell.angle_beta   90.00
_cell.angle_gamma   90.00
#
_symmetry.space_group_name_H-M   'P 1'
#
loop_
_entity.id
_entity.type
_entity.pdbx_description
1 polymer ?
#
loop_
_entity_poly.entity_id
_entity_poly.type
_entity_poly.pdbx_seq_one_letter_code
_entity_poly.pdbx_strand_id
1 'polypeptide(L)'
;KGDISIANGKFGFLDIPGEKSVFIAGPNLNTAMDGDTVLVKVTKESVNSKSREGEVLQILTRGKSIVIGEYQQNDNFGFVRSRDNYKDIYISRKKKKNAKDGDLVAVKLYFWGDSERKPEGEIISVLGDSEDTSALIKALLINSGITEEFSQEVTEEVGKISENIQAEIANRKDLRDLDIITIDGEDAKDLDDAVYVEKNENGYKLLVSIADVSFYVKEGTELNKEAIKRGNSIYLVDRVIPMLPRKLSNNLCSLNPNEDKLTFTVEMHFDDKGKLIKNDFYRSVIKSKYRMTYTNVNRIIDKEDEVINEYKPIVKMVNEMLELSKILRDAKKRRGSIDFELPETKVVLGEDKKIADIVLRKRGEAERLIEDFMVVTNETVAEKLFWEEIPTIYRVHEDPDKAKMLTLNETLIKFRYSLTNIDEMHPGKFQAIIDKTINLPEGYLIHKLILRAMQRARYSNKNLGHFGLASKYYLHFTSPIRRYSDLIVHRMLAKSIEKFIKDKEKDKYMAAFDVISTSISKTERVADKLEEDSKKIKLVEYMKDKIGEVFVARISGMNKNKIFMEL
;
A
#
# COMPACT_ATOMS: atom_id res chain seq x y z
N LYS A 1 -19.42 -18.18 -16.95
CA LYS A 1 -18.45 -17.17 -17.38
C LYS A 1 -17.78 -16.55 -16.17
N GLY A 2 -16.47 -16.39 -16.19
CA GLY A 2 -15.71 -15.74 -15.13
C GLY A 2 -14.22 -15.70 -15.44
N ASP A 3 -13.45 -15.16 -14.51
CA ASP A 3 -12.00 -15.09 -14.64
C ASP A 3 -11.38 -16.36 -14.05
N ILE A 4 -10.41 -16.95 -14.79
CA ILE A 4 -9.75 -18.17 -14.35
C ILE A 4 -8.45 -17.83 -13.62
N SER A 5 -8.26 -18.47 -12.47
CA SER A 5 -7.00 -18.48 -11.74
C SER A 5 -6.31 -19.83 -11.92
N ILE A 6 -5.07 -19.84 -12.41
CA ILE A 6 -4.33 -21.06 -12.71
C ILE A 6 -3.17 -21.25 -11.72
N ALA A 7 -3.16 -22.40 -11.04
CA ALA A 7 -2.11 -22.77 -10.10
C ALA A 7 -1.07 -23.69 -10.78
N ASN A 8 0.19 -23.22 -10.82
CA ASN A 8 1.35 -23.97 -11.31
C ASN A 8 1.18 -24.58 -12.72
N GLY A 9 0.36 -24.00 -13.58
CA GLY A 9 0.09 -24.52 -14.93
C GLY A 9 -0.60 -25.89 -14.99
N LYS A 10 -1.02 -26.45 -13.83
CA LYS A 10 -1.53 -27.82 -13.74
C LYS A 10 -3.04 -27.93 -13.59
N PHE A 11 -3.68 -26.93 -13.03
CA PHE A 11 -5.13 -26.85 -12.86
C PHE A 11 -5.55 -25.40 -12.61
N GLY A 12 -6.80 -25.09 -12.77
CA GLY A 12 -7.35 -23.75 -12.50
C GLY A 12 -8.65 -23.80 -11.71
N PHE A 13 -9.02 -22.63 -11.22
CA PHE A 13 -10.32 -22.36 -10.58
C PHE A 13 -10.99 -21.21 -11.31
N LEU A 14 -12.25 -21.36 -11.62
CA LEU A 14 -13.10 -20.29 -12.09
C LEU A 14 -13.91 -19.76 -10.91
N ASP A 15 -13.70 -18.51 -10.55
CA ASP A 15 -14.47 -17.85 -9.52
C ASP A 15 -15.70 -17.16 -10.13
N ILE A 16 -16.88 -17.49 -9.58
CA ILE A 16 -18.16 -16.93 -9.99
C ILE A 16 -18.73 -16.21 -8.79
N PRO A 17 -18.99 -14.88 -8.87
CA PRO A 17 -19.54 -14.13 -7.74
C PRO A 17 -20.84 -14.75 -7.22
N GLY A 18 -20.88 -15.07 -5.90
CA GLY A 18 -22.05 -15.64 -5.25
C GLY A 18 -22.24 -17.16 -5.43
N GLU A 19 -21.34 -17.84 -6.14
CA GLU A 19 -21.38 -19.30 -6.35
C GLU A 19 -20.07 -19.98 -5.88
N LYS A 20 -20.10 -21.33 -5.80
CA LYS A 20 -18.90 -22.11 -5.55
C LYS A 20 -18.01 -22.11 -6.80
N SER A 21 -16.70 -21.93 -6.60
CA SER A 21 -15.70 -22.01 -7.65
C SER A 21 -15.76 -23.34 -8.42
N VAL A 22 -15.45 -23.30 -9.71
CA VAL A 22 -15.37 -24.48 -10.57
C VAL A 22 -13.92 -24.88 -10.74
N PHE A 23 -13.57 -26.12 -10.37
CA PHE A 23 -12.24 -26.69 -10.59
C PHE A 23 -12.09 -27.14 -12.05
N ILE A 24 -10.94 -26.81 -12.66
CA ILE A 24 -10.62 -27.15 -14.03
C ILE A 24 -9.27 -27.87 -14.06
N ALA A 25 -9.29 -29.15 -14.43
CA ALA A 25 -8.07 -29.94 -14.56
C ALA A 25 -7.20 -29.44 -15.72
N GLY A 26 -5.89 -29.66 -15.65
CA GLY A 26 -4.94 -29.19 -16.66
C GLY A 26 -5.31 -29.50 -18.12
N PRO A 27 -5.70 -30.74 -18.47
CA PRO A 27 -6.15 -31.09 -19.82
C PRO A 27 -7.38 -30.28 -20.27
N ASN A 28 -8.22 -29.85 -19.34
CA ASN A 28 -9.47 -29.13 -19.61
C ASN A 28 -9.29 -27.60 -19.61
N LEU A 29 -8.07 -27.11 -19.36
CA LEU A 29 -7.73 -25.68 -19.48
C LEU A 29 -7.65 -25.22 -20.94
N ASN A 30 -7.47 -26.15 -21.90
CA ASN A 30 -7.18 -25.85 -23.29
C ASN A 30 -5.97 -24.90 -23.41
N THR A 31 -6.16 -23.69 -23.97
CA THR A 31 -5.12 -22.65 -24.06
C THR A 31 -5.35 -21.50 -23.07
N ALA A 32 -6.17 -21.69 -22.04
CA ALA A 32 -6.41 -20.66 -21.04
C ALA A 32 -5.15 -20.37 -20.23
N MET A 33 -4.94 -19.09 -19.94
CA MET A 33 -3.87 -18.56 -19.10
C MET A 33 -4.47 -17.95 -17.83
N ASP A 34 -3.62 -17.79 -16.83
CA ASP A 34 -3.98 -17.12 -15.57
C ASP A 34 -4.50 -15.70 -15.83
N GLY A 35 -5.69 -15.40 -15.33
CA GLY A 35 -6.37 -14.11 -15.52
C GLY A 35 -7.20 -13.99 -16.82
N ASP A 36 -7.31 -15.05 -17.64
CA ASP A 36 -8.22 -15.04 -18.80
C ASP A 36 -9.68 -15.04 -18.35
N THR A 37 -10.54 -14.28 -19.04
CA THR A 37 -11.99 -14.44 -18.90
C THR A 37 -12.46 -15.54 -19.81
N VAL A 38 -13.06 -16.60 -19.26
CA VAL A 38 -13.41 -17.82 -19.99
C VAL A 38 -14.88 -18.18 -19.87
N LEU A 39 -15.36 -18.92 -20.87
CA LEU A 39 -16.62 -19.65 -20.83
C LEU A 39 -16.31 -21.11 -20.50
N VAL A 40 -16.87 -21.60 -19.39
CA VAL A 40 -16.64 -22.96 -18.90
C VAL A 40 -17.95 -23.74 -18.94
N LYS A 41 -17.86 -25.00 -19.39
CA LYS A 41 -18.92 -25.98 -19.23
C LYS A 41 -18.69 -26.73 -17.93
N VAL A 42 -19.66 -26.71 -17.03
CA VAL A 42 -19.63 -27.58 -15.85
C VAL A 42 -19.88 -29.01 -16.28
N THR A 43 -18.90 -29.87 -16.04
CA THR A 43 -18.96 -31.29 -16.41
C THR A 43 -19.41 -32.16 -15.24
N LYS A 44 -19.28 -31.66 -14.01
CA LYS A 44 -19.69 -32.35 -12.80
C LYS A 44 -20.14 -31.38 -11.72
N GLU A 45 -21.34 -31.58 -11.20
CA GLU A 45 -21.86 -30.80 -10.09
C GLU A 45 -21.25 -31.23 -8.74
N SER A 46 -21.27 -30.30 -7.78
CA SER A 46 -20.74 -30.55 -6.44
C SER A 46 -21.58 -31.60 -5.68
N VAL A 47 -20.94 -32.70 -5.31
CA VAL A 47 -21.53 -33.72 -4.44
C VAL A 47 -20.66 -33.84 -3.19
N ASN A 48 -21.28 -33.78 -1.99
CA ASN A 48 -20.60 -33.96 -0.69
C ASN A 48 -19.36 -33.06 -0.50
N SER A 49 -19.52 -31.75 -0.54
CA SER A 49 -18.46 -30.72 -0.32
C SER A 49 -17.31 -30.68 -1.33
N LYS A 50 -17.29 -31.48 -2.38
CA LYS A 50 -16.30 -31.35 -3.46
C LYS A 50 -16.65 -30.17 -4.38
N SER A 51 -15.64 -29.51 -4.93
CA SER A 51 -15.81 -28.43 -5.92
C SER A 51 -16.48 -28.96 -7.18
N ARG A 52 -17.23 -28.10 -7.90
CA ARG A 52 -17.70 -28.38 -9.26
C ARG A 52 -16.50 -28.65 -10.16
N GLU A 53 -16.61 -29.50 -11.16
CA GLU A 53 -15.57 -29.72 -12.18
C GLU A 53 -16.05 -29.16 -13.52
N GLY A 54 -15.12 -28.61 -14.30
CA GLY A 54 -15.47 -28.01 -15.59
C GLY A 54 -14.35 -28.11 -16.64
N GLU A 55 -14.71 -27.67 -17.84
CA GLU A 55 -13.83 -27.60 -19.02
C GLU A 55 -13.99 -26.24 -19.68
N VAL A 56 -12.88 -25.60 -20.07
CA VAL A 56 -12.88 -24.33 -20.81
C VAL A 56 -13.36 -24.58 -22.22
N LEU A 57 -14.51 -24.01 -22.58
CA LEU A 57 -15.04 -24.08 -23.96
C LEU A 57 -14.46 -22.99 -24.85
N GLN A 58 -14.34 -21.77 -24.28
CA GLN A 58 -13.91 -20.61 -25.07
C GLN A 58 -13.23 -19.58 -24.15
N ILE A 59 -12.19 -18.95 -24.68
CA ILE A 59 -11.56 -17.79 -24.08
C ILE A 59 -12.22 -16.55 -24.65
N LEU A 60 -12.86 -15.77 -23.78
CA LEU A 60 -13.61 -14.58 -24.18
C LEU A 60 -12.68 -13.35 -24.24
N THR A 61 -11.77 -13.24 -23.26
CA THR A 61 -10.79 -12.16 -23.21
C THR A 61 -9.49 -12.69 -22.62
N ARG A 62 -8.36 -12.32 -23.21
CA ARG A 62 -7.04 -12.64 -22.67
C ARG A 62 -6.69 -11.72 -21.53
N GLY A 63 -6.36 -12.27 -20.38
CA GLY A 63 -5.91 -11.52 -19.21
C GLY A 63 -4.49 -11.00 -19.37
N LYS A 64 -3.60 -11.81 -19.95
CA LYS A 64 -2.20 -11.47 -20.21
C LYS A 64 -1.82 -11.75 -21.65
N SER A 65 -1.18 -10.78 -22.29
CA SER A 65 -0.58 -10.95 -23.62
C SER A 65 0.96 -10.95 -23.56
N ILE A 66 1.53 -10.67 -22.39
CA ILE A 66 2.99 -10.62 -22.16
C ILE A 66 3.37 -11.74 -21.21
N VAL A 67 4.39 -12.50 -21.58
CA VAL A 67 4.96 -13.59 -20.78
C VAL A 67 6.44 -13.32 -20.55
N ILE A 68 6.90 -13.55 -19.32
CA ILE A 68 8.30 -13.44 -18.95
C ILE A 68 8.94 -14.82 -18.93
N GLY A 69 10.13 -14.92 -19.48
CA GLY A 69 10.88 -16.18 -19.48
C GLY A 69 12.34 -16.02 -19.91
N GLU A 70 13.08 -17.10 -19.80
CA GLU A 70 14.47 -17.19 -20.23
C GLU A 70 14.54 -17.59 -21.71
N TYR A 71 15.28 -16.80 -22.48
CA TYR A 71 15.48 -17.07 -23.89
C TYR A 71 16.55 -18.16 -24.09
N GLN A 72 16.21 -19.18 -24.85
CA GLN A 72 17.10 -20.26 -25.26
C GLN A 72 17.29 -20.23 -26.77
N GLN A 73 18.52 -20.03 -27.19
CA GLN A 73 18.85 -19.88 -28.62
C GLN A 73 19.13 -21.22 -29.28
N ASN A 74 18.53 -21.44 -30.44
CA ASN A 74 18.91 -22.48 -31.41
C ASN A 74 19.40 -21.83 -32.72
N ASP A 75 19.93 -22.61 -33.64
CA ASP A 75 20.56 -22.12 -34.86
C ASP A 75 19.69 -21.14 -35.68
N ASN A 76 18.43 -21.48 -35.92
CA ASN A 76 17.51 -20.71 -36.77
C ASN A 76 16.31 -20.11 -36.05
N PHE A 77 16.09 -20.44 -34.79
CA PHE A 77 14.98 -19.99 -33.97
C PHE A 77 15.38 -20.00 -32.52
N GLY A 78 14.49 -19.61 -31.62
CA GLY A 78 14.67 -19.77 -30.20
C GLY A 78 13.37 -20.10 -29.49
N PHE A 79 13.48 -20.45 -28.24
CA PHE A 79 12.36 -20.62 -27.34
C PHE A 79 12.50 -19.70 -26.12
N VAL A 80 11.38 -19.29 -25.60
CA VAL A 80 11.36 -18.67 -24.26
C VAL A 80 10.71 -19.65 -23.31
N ARG A 81 11.49 -20.09 -22.33
CA ARG A 81 11.03 -20.93 -21.23
C ARG A 81 10.34 -20.05 -20.18
N SER A 82 9.02 -20.16 -20.14
CA SER A 82 8.21 -19.36 -19.21
C SER A 82 8.52 -19.68 -17.76
N ARG A 83 8.63 -18.65 -16.92
CA ARG A 83 8.73 -18.79 -15.46
C ARG A 83 7.39 -19.09 -14.78
N ASP A 84 6.28 -18.78 -15.43
CA ASP A 84 4.91 -19.02 -14.91
C ASP A 84 4.40 -20.44 -15.22
N ASN A 85 5.29 -21.40 -15.50
CA ASN A 85 4.96 -22.78 -15.90
C ASN A 85 4.04 -22.89 -17.13
N TYR A 86 4.04 -21.87 -17.98
CA TYR A 86 3.37 -21.91 -19.27
C TYR A 86 4.22 -22.71 -20.28
N LYS A 87 3.62 -23.15 -21.40
CA LYS A 87 4.33 -23.85 -22.46
C LYS A 87 5.46 -22.97 -23.02
N ASP A 88 6.58 -23.58 -23.43
CA ASP A 88 7.66 -22.88 -24.12
C ASP A 88 7.13 -22.12 -25.33
N ILE A 89 7.56 -20.87 -25.48
CA ILE A 89 7.09 -19.96 -26.52
C ILE A 89 8.11 -19.96 -27.66
N TYR A 90 7.67 -20.27 -28.86
CA TYR A 90 8.50 -20.21 -30.08
C TYR A 90 8.77 -18.76 -30.47
N ILE A 91 10.04 -18.45 -30.76
CA ILE A 91 10.51 -17.14 -31.20
C ILE A 91 11.24 -17.29 -32.53
N SER A 92 10.70 -16.71 -33.57
CA SER A 92 11.39 -16.71 -34.88
C SER A 92 12.64 -15.79 -34.84
N ARG A 93 13.65 -16.10 -35.64
CA ARG A 93 14.90 -15.33 -35.72
C ARG A 93 14.68 -13.81 -35.92
N LYS A 94 13.66 -13.42 -36.68
CA LYS A 94 13.33 -12.01 -36.97
C LYS A 94 12.71 -11.30 -35.74
N LYS A 95 12.16 -12.05 -34.79
CA LYS A 95 11.41 -11.52 -33.61
C LYS A 95 12.16 -11.66 -32.32
N LYS A 96 13.45 -12.06 -32.32
CA LYS A 96 14.26 -12.21 -31.11
C LYS A 96 14.90 -10.91 -30.63
N LYS A 97 14.80 -9.81 -31.39
CA LYS A 97 15.58 -8.58 -31.16
C LYS A 97 17.07 -8.89 -30.97
N ASN A 98 17.69 -8.33 -29.92
CA ASN A 98 19.09 -8.53 -29.55
C ASN A 98 19.25 -9.54 -28.39
N ALA A 99 18.26 -10.38 -28.11
CA ALA A 99 18.33 -11.37 -27.03
C ALA A 99 19.42 -12.40 -27.31
N LYS A 100 20.16 -12.73 -26.26
CA LYS A 100 21.20 -13.76 -26.20
C LYS A 100 20.68 -14.95 -25.40
N ASP A 101 21.34 -16.09 -25.55
CA ASP A 101 21.06 -17.29 -24.76
C ASP A 101 21.21 -16.99 -23.26
N GLY A 102 20.22 -17.40 -22.44
CA GLY A 102 20.16 -17.12 -21.00
C GLY A 102 19.54 -15.78 -20.61
N ASP A 103 19.26 -14.87 -21.57
CA ASP A 103 18.63 -13.60 -21.25
C ASP A 103 17.20 -13.77 -20.72
N LEU A 104 16.85 -13.04 -19.68
CA LEU A 104 15.47 -12.84 -19.25
C LEU A 104 14.79 -11.86 -20.20
N VAL A 105 13.65 -12.25 -20.76
CA VAL A 105 12.96 -11.48 -21.79
C VAL A 105 11.47 -11.36 -21.51
N ALA A 106 10.87 -10.25 -21.99
CA ALA A 106 9.43 -10.09 -22.07
C ALA A 106 8.96 -10.38 -23.51
N VAL A 107 8.00 -11.30 -23.65
CA VAL A 107 7.47 -11.76 -24.93
C VAL A 107 6.01 -11.37 -25.05
N LYS A 108 5.64 -10.70 -26.12
CA LYS A 108 4.24 -10.48 -26.50
C LYS A 108 3.76 -11.64 -27.35
N LEU A 109 2.75 -12.37 -26.85
CA LEU A 109 2.13 -13.45 -27.60
C LEU A 109 1.22 -12.89 -28.71
N TYR A 110 1.25 -13.51 -29.86
CA TYR A 110 0.30 -13.31 -30.95
C TYR A 110 -0.43 -14.62 -31.32
N PHE A 111 0.09 -15.76 -30.87
CA PHE A 111 -0.55 -17.06 -30.96
C PHE A 111 -0.35 -17.83 -29.65
N TRP A 112 -1.42 -18.37 -29.07
CA TRP A 112 -1.40 -19.01 -27.74
C TRP A 112 -1.23 -20.53 -27.77
N GLY A 113 -0.92 -21.07 -28.96
CA GLY A 113 -0.80 -22.50 -29.17
C GLY A 113 -2.15 -23.20 -29.40
N ASP A 114 -2.06 -24.43 -29.85
CA ASP A 114 -3.17 -25.38 -30.02
C ASP A 114 -2.69 -26.80 -29.66
N SER A 115 -3.41 -27.83 -30.14
CA SER A 115 -3.03 -29.25 -29.97
C SER A 115 -1.77 -29.63 -30.77
N GLU A 116 -1.45 -28.91 -31.84
CA GLU A 116 -0.38 -29.25 -32.77
C GLU A 116 0.83 -28.31 -32.67
N ARG A 117 0.61 -27.04 -32.31
CA ARG A 117 1.64 -26.00 -32.32
C ARG A 117 1.85 -25.38 -30.96
N LYS A 118 3.11 -25.08 -30.64
CA LYS A 118 3.47 -24.30 -29.45
C LYS A 118 3.00 -22.84 -29.58
N PRO A 119 2.85 -22.12 -28.48
CA PRO A 119 2.63 -20.68 -28.52
C PRO A 119 3.74 -19.95 -29.26
N GLU A 120 3.39 -18.85 -29.95
CA GLU A 120 4.34 -18.01 -30.67
C GLU A 120 4.27 -16.56 -30.19
N GLY A 121 5.43 -15.93 -30.14
CA GLY A 121 5.54 -14.56 -29.66
C GLY A 121 6.69 -13.78 -30.31
N GLU A 122 6.77 -12.53 -29.88
CA GLU A 122 7.87 -11.63 -30.25
C GLU A 122 8.46 -11.05 -28.96
N ILE A 123 9.79 -11.03 -28.87
CA ILE A 123 10.48 -10.37 -27.75
C ILE A 123 10.28 -8.87 -27.87
N ILE A 124 9.58 -8.28 -26.86
CA ILE A 124 9.36 -6.84 -26.79
C ILE A 124 10.42 -6.12 -25.97
N SER A 125 11.06 -6.82 -25.01
CA SER A 125 12.14 -6.27 -24.21
C SER A 125 13.11 -7.37 -23.76
N VAL A 126 14.40 -7.06 -23.77
CA VAL A 126 15.44 -7.84 -23.11
C VAL A 126 15.69 -7.17 -21.77
N LEU A 127 15.52 -7.90 -20.67
CA LEU A 127 15.55 -7.37 -19.30
C LEU A 127 16.94 -7.43 -18.68
N GLY A 128 17.76 -8.39 -19.14
CA GLY A 128 19.12 -8.66 -18.64
C GLY A 128 19.34 -10.16 -18.45
N ASP A 129 20.42 -10.50 -17.77
CA ASP A 129 20.71 -11.87 -17.38
C ASP A 129 19.59 -12.44 -16.47
N SER A 130 19.22 -13.69 -16.66
CA SER A 130 18.13 -14.33 -15.89
C SER A 130 18.45 -14.52 -14.40
N GLU A 131 19.72 -14.41 -13.99
CA GLU A 131 20.17 -14.43 -12.61
C GLU A 131 20.30 -13.02 -11.98
N ASP A 132 20.25 -11.95 -12.81
CA ASP A 132 20.34 -10.56 -12.32
C ASP A 132 19.04 -10.15 -11.61
N THR A 133 19.17 -9.77 -10.33
CA THR A 133 18.05 -9.32 -9.51
C THR A 133 17.35 -8.05 -10.05
N SER A 134 18.10 -7.16 -10.71
CA SER A 134 17.53 -5.99 -11.41
C SER A 134 16.62 -6.40 -12.56
N ALA A 135 17.03 -7.41 -13.35
CA ALA A 135 16.22 -7.98 -14.42
C ALA A 135 14.97 -8.65 -13.85
N LEU A 136 15.08 -9.36 -12.72
CA LEU A 136 13.96 -10.00 -12.04
C LEU A 136 12.93 -8.98 -11.52
N ILE A 137 13.37 -7.86 -10.94
CA ILE A 137 12.48 -6.79 -10.47
C ILE A 137 11.76 -6.13 -11.66
N LYS A 138 12.46 -5.87 -12.78
CA LYS A 138 11.81 -5.39 -14.03
C LYS A 138 10.76 -6.37 -14.54
N ALA A 139 11.07 -7.66 -14.48
CA ALA A 139 10.14 -8.72 -14.88
C ALA A 139 8.87 -8.73 -14.02
N LEU A 140 8.99 -8.55 -12.71
CA LEU A 140 7.84 -8.40 -11.79
C LEU A 140 6.92 -7.26 -12.21
N LEU A 141 7.49 -6.09 -12.52
CA LEU A 141 6.72 -4.91 -12.95
C LEU A 141 5.94 -5.18 -14.23
N ILE A 142 6.62 -5.70 -15.25
CA ILE A 142 6.00 -5.99 -16.54
C ILE A 142 4.89 -7.04 -16.39
N ASN A 143 5.14 -8.09 -15.60
CA ASN A 143 4.14 -9.14 -15.36
C ASN A 143 2.90 -8.63 -14.60
N SER A 144 3.07 -7.57 -13.81
CA SER A 144 1.99 -6.89 -13.10
C SER A 144 1.34 -5.76 -13.90
N GLY A 145 1.77 -5.53 -15.15
CA GLY A 145 1.26 -4.46 -16.02
C GLY A 145 1.66 -3.04 -15.54
N ILE A 146 2.71 -2.92 -14.73
CA ILE A 146 3.19 -1.65 -14.20
C ILE A 146 4.25 -1.07 -15.14
N THR A 147 4.08 0.21 -15.50
CA THR A 147 5.04 1.02 -16.25
C THR A 147 5.66 2.06 -15.35
N GLU A 148 6.99 2.20 -15.37
CA GLU A 148 7.70 3.23 -14.59
C GLU A 148 7.47 4.62 -15.19
N GLU A 149 7.48 4.71 -16.51
CA GLU A 149 7.38 5.96 -17.27
C GLU A 149 5.94 6.48 -17.32
N PHE A 150 5.82 7.80 -17.42
CA PHE A 150 4.55 8.48 -17.70
C PHE A 150 4.41 8.68 -19.21
N SER A 151 3.17 8.76 -19.70
CA SER A 151 2.92 9.04 -21.11
C SER A 151 3.38 10.44 -21.52
N GLN A 152 3.53 10.66 -22.81
CA GLN A 152 3.92 11.96 -23.34
C GLN A 152 2.90 13.03 -22.99
N GLU A 153 1.59 12.71 -23.07
CA GLU A 153 0.50 13.64 -22.75
C GLU A 153 0.57 14.11 -21.29
N VAL A 154 0.82 13.19 -20.34
CA VAL A 154 1.01 13.52 -18.93
C VAL A 154 2.26 14.38 -18.73
N THR A 155 3.36 14.05 -19.40
CA THR A 155 4.62 14.80 -19.30
C THR A 155 4.47 16.23 -19.82
N GLU A 156 3.78 16.42 -20.95
CA GLU A 156 3.48 17.73 -21.52
C GLU A 156 2.54 18.55 -20.64
N GLU A 157 1.50 17.91 -20.06
CA GLU A 157 0.59 18.57 -19.13
C GLU A 157 1.33 19.08 -17.89
N VAL A 158 2.15 18.23 -17.27
CA VAL A 158 2.96 18.60 -16.09
C VAL A 158 4.00 19.67 -16.43
N GLY A 159 4.55 19.66 -17.64
CA GLY A 159 5.45 20.69 -18.14
C GLY A 159 4.84 22.10 -18.09
N LYS A 160 3.53 22.21 -18.32
CA LYS A 160 2.78 23.50 -18.34
C LYS A 160 2.34 23.99 -16.96
N ILE A 161 2.45 23.17 -15.91
CA ILE A 161 2.10 23.58 -14.54
C ILE A 161 3.05 24.66 -14.07
N SER A 162 2.49 25.81 -13.70
CA SER A 162 3.25 26.96 -13.17
C SER A 162 3.79 26.67 -11.77
N GLU A 163 5.01 27.08 -11.53
CA GLU A 163 5.65 27.06 -10.20
C GLU A 163 5.27 28.31 -9.38
N ASN A 164 4.74 29.35 -10.03
CA ASN A 164 4.33 30.58 -9.35
C ASN A 164 2.97 30.41 -8.69
N ILE A 165 2.95 30.43 -7.37
CA ILE A 165 1.77 30.30 -6.53
C ILE A 165 1.30 31.63 -5.87
N GLN A 166 1.91 32.76 -6.22
CA GLN A 166 1.66 34.05 -5.54
C GLN A 166 0.18 34.49 -5.59
N ALA A 167 -0.49 34.27 -6.71
CA ALA A 167 -1.91 34.61 -6.84
C ALA A 167 -2.79 33.74 -5.92
N GLU A 168 -2.38 32.51 -5.66
CA GLU A 168 -3.11 31.56 -4.80
C GLU A 168 -2.90 31.85 -3.30
N ILE A 169 -1.70 32.30 -2.92
CA ILE A 169 -1.35 32.62 -1.53
C ILE A 169 -2.33 33.64 -0.93
N ALA A 170 -2.75 34.64 -1.70
CA ALA A 170 -3.66 35.69 -1.24
C ALA A 170 -5.05 35.14 -0.81
N ASN A 171 -5.44 33.96 -1.29
CA ASN A 171 -6.73 33.34 -1.00
C ASN A 171 -6.65 32.28 0.12
N ARG A 172 -5.50 32.14 0.78
CA ARG A 172 -5.24 31.09 1.78
C ARG A 172 -4.88 31.67 3.14
N LYS A 173 -5.12 30.92 4.20
CA LYS A 173 -4.65 31.27 5.54
C LYS A 173 -3.13 31.17 5.56
N ASP A 174 -2.49 32.28 5.90
CA ASP A 174 -1.02 32.35 5.99
C ASP A 174 -0.53 31.81 7.33
N LEU A 175 0.26 30.76 7.28
CA LEU A 175 0.85 30.08 8.45
C LEU A 175 2.38 30.08 8.38
N ARG A 176 2.99 30.87 7.50
CA ARG A 176 4.45 30.89 7.24
C ARG A 176 5.30 31.36 8.41
N ASP A 177 4.69 32.10 9.34
CA ASP A 177 5.38 32.60 10.53
C ASP A 177 5.49 31.55 11.64
N LEU A 178 4.72 30.45 11.57
CA LEU A 178 4.78 29.37 12.56
C LEU A 178 5.99 28.46 12.31
N ASP A 179 6.52 27.88 13.37
CA ASP A 179 7.62 26.90 13.31
C ASP A 179 7.13 25.51 12.90
N ILE A 180 6.40 25.45 11.78
CA ILE A 180 5.91 24.19 11.21
C ILE A 180 7.09 23.38 10.67
N ILE A 181 7.13 22.08 10.95
CA ILE A 181 8.20 21.16 10.54
C ILE A 181 7.65 19.92 9.84
N THR A 182 8.44 19.33 8.94
CA THR A 182 8.22 17.96 8.43
C THR A 182 9.08 16.98 9.21
N ILE A 183 8.59 15.74 9.41
CA ILE A 183 9.32 14.66 10.12
C ILE A 183 9.16 13.37 9.32
N ASP A 184 10.20 12.93 8.61
CA ASP A 184 10.18 11.80 7.70
C ASP A 184 11.45 10.94 7.80
N GLY A 185 11.53 9.89 6.98
CA GLY A 185 12.78 9.15 6.79
C GLY A 185 13.83 9.97 6.05
N GLU A 186 15.10 9.61 6.21
CA GLU A 186 16.25 10.30 5.61
C GLU A 186 16.14 10.39 4.09
N ASP A 187 15.65 9.31 3.45
CA ASP A 187 15.58 9.16 2.00
C ASP A 187 14.27 9.70 1.39
N ALA A 188 13.32 10.16 2.21
CA ALA A 188 12.03 10.68 1.74
C ALA A 188 12.22 11.94 0.88
N LYS A 189 11.50 12.01 -0.24
CA LYS A 189 11.52 13.15 -1.18
C LYS A 189 10.11 13.71 -1.43
N ASP A 190 9.10 12.96 -1.06
CA ASP A 190 7.68 13.24 -1.20
C ASP A 190 7.09 13.54 0.19
N LEU A 191 7.43 14.72 0.73
CA LEU A 191 7.01 15.18 2.05
C LEU A 191 5.55 15.61 1.99
N ASP A 192 4.65 14.71 2.39
CA ASP A 192 3.19 14.92 2.33
C ASP A 192 2.68 15.80 3.46
N ASP A 193 3.25 15.72 4.65
CA ASP A 193 2.74 16.31 5.89
C ASP A 193 3.75 17.16 6.64
N ALA A 194 3.24 18.20 7.27
CA ALA A 194 3.98 19.05 8.19
C ALA A 194 3.12 19.32 9.43
N VAL A 195 3.76 19.41 10.58
CA VAL A 195 3.10 19.46 11.89
C VAL A 195 3.59 20.63 12.75
N TYR A 196 2.67 21.12 13.59
CA TYR A 196 2.96 22.11 14.62
C TYR A 196 2.11 21.82 15.86
N VAL A 197 2.72 21.89 17.03
CA VAL A 197 2.03 21.74 18.32
C VAL A 197 2.35 22.91 19.21
N GLU A 198 1.34 23.38 19.92
CA GLU A 198 1.43 24.39 20.95
C GLU A 198 0.61 23.96 22.16
N LYS A 199 1.25 23.90 23.32
CA LYS A 199 0.59 23.67 24.62
C LYS A 199 0.12 24.99 25.20
N ASN A 200 -1.12 25.04 25.64
CA ASN A 200 -1.73 26.20 26.30
C ASN A 200 -2.42 25.79 27.61
N GLU A 201 -3.03 26.74 28.31
CA GLU A 201 -3.71 26.51 29.60
C GLU A 201 -4.88 25.52 29.50
N ASN A 202 -5.48 25.34 28.33
CA ASN A 202 -6.66 24.50 28.10
C ASN A 202 -6.31 23.13 27.47
N GLY A 203 -5.02 22.82 27.27
CA GLY A 203 -4.55 21.60 26.65
C GLY A 203 -3.60 21.85 25.47
N TYR A 204 -3.88 21.26 24.31
CA TYR A 204 -2.98 21.30 23.16
C TYR A 204 -3.69 21.76 21.89
N LYS A 205 -2.99 22.56 21.10
CA LYS A 205 -3.34 22.90 19.72
C LYS A 205 -2.40 22.13 18.78
N LEU A 206 -2.97 21.35 17.88
CA LEU A 206 -2.24 20.61 16.83
C LEU A 206 -2.66 21.15 15.46
N LEU A 207 -1.70 21.53 14.64
CA LEU A 207 -1.89 21.78 13.22
C LEU A 207 -1.25 20.66 12.41
N VAL A 208 -2.03 20.05 11.53
CA VAL A 208 -1.53 19.09 10.54
C VAL A 208 -1.80 19.68 9.17
N SER A 209 -0.73 20.04 8.47
CA SER A 209 -0.76 20.68 7.15
C SER A 209 -0.33 19.67 6.10
N ILE A 210 -1.23 19.31 5.20
CA ILE A 210 -1.01 18.31 4.14
C ILE A 210 -0.85 19.02 2.80
N ALA A 211 0.09 18.57 1.97
CA ALA A 211 0.32 19.09 0.64
C ALA A 211 -0.98 19.13 -0.19
N ASP A 212 -1.37 20.32 -0.70
CA ASP A 212 -2.58 20.47 -1.50
C ASP A 212 -2.35 20.00 -2.95
N VAL A 213 -2.23 18.67 -3.12
CA VAL A 213 -2.08 18.03 -4.43
C VAL A 213 -3.29 18.31 -5.32
N SER A 214 -4.48 18.52 -4.72
CA SER A 214 -5.72 18.80 -5.44
C SER A 214 -5.69 20.14 -6.19
N PHE A 215 -4.82 21.05 -5.80
CA PHE A 215 -4.57 22.29 -6.52
C PHE A 215 -3.91 22.03 -7.89
N TYR A 216 -3.00 21.09 -7.97
CA TYR A 216 -2.23 20.78 -9.17
C TYR A 216 -2.88 19.70 -10.04
N VAL A 217 -3.46 18.67 -9.44
CA VAL A 217 -4.07 17.53 -10.14
C VAL A 217 -5.58 17.74 -10.23
N LYS A 218 -6.04 18.31 -11.36
CA LYS A 218 -7.45 18.62 -11.57
C LYS A 218 -8.24 17.44 -12.13
N GLU A 219 -9.52 17.32 -11.76
CA GLU A 219 -10.42 16.30 -12.31
C GLU A 219 -10.51 16.41 -13.84
N GLY A 220 -10.51 15.28 -14.52
CA GLY A 220 -10.69 15.18 -15.97
C GLY A 220 -9.41 15.33 -16.81
N THR A 221 -8.28 15.73 -16.22
CA THR A 221 -6.99 15.87 -16.92
C THR A 221 -6.32 14.52 -17.17
N GLU A 222 -5.34 14.47 -18.09
CA GLU A 222 -4.57 13.23 -18.35
C GLU A 222 -3.74 12.82 -17.13
N LEU A 223 -3.18 13.80 -16.42
CA LEU A 223 -2.49 13.59 -15.15
C LEU A 223 -3.42 12.90 -14.12
N ASN A 224 -4.66 13.34 -14.01
CA ASN A 224 -5.64 12.73 -13.10
C ASN A 224 -6.01 11.30 -13.54
N LYS A 225 -6.18 11.06 -14.84
CA LYS A 225 -6.46 9.71 -15.36
C LYS A 225 -5.32 8.74 -15.04
N GLU A 226 -4.08 9.18 -15.21
CA GLU A 226 -2.91 8.37 -14.87
C GLU A 226 -2.80 8.13 -13.35
N ALA A 227 -3.08 9.15 -12.51
CA ALA A 227 -3.12 9.01 -11.06
C ALA A 227 -4.17 7.99 -10.59
N ILE A 228 -5.38 7.98 -11.18
CA ILE A 228 -6.41 6.95 -10.92
C ILE A 228 -5.91 5.57 -11.32
N LYS A 229 -5.32 5.45 -12.50
CA LYS A 229 -4.82 4.18 -13.04
C LYS A 229 -3.73 3.59 -12.14
N ARG A 230 -2.79 4.41 -11.65
CA ARG A 230 -1.75 3.99 -10.70
C ARG A 230 -2.31 3.71 -9.32
N GLY A 231 -3.27 4.51 -8.84
CA GLY A 231 -3.93 4.41 -7.55
C GLY A 231 -3.05 4.76 -6.35
N ASN A 232 -1.78 4.41 -6.38
CA ASN A 232 -0.78 4.70 -5.35
C ASN A 232 0.65 4.62 -5.89
N SER A 233 1.61 5.18 -5.16
CA SER A 233 3.04 4.94 -5.39
C SER A 233 3.41 3.52 -4.95
N ILE A 234 4.44 2.92 -5.58
CA ILE A 234 4.94 1.57 -5.28
C ILE A 234 6.38 1.69 -4.77
N TYR A 235 6.64 1.19 -3.58
CA TYR A 235 7.94 1.27 -2.90
C TYR A 235 8.67 -0.07 -3.04
N LEU A 236 9.45 -0.21 -4.13
CA LEU A 236 10.31 -1.38 -4.30
C LEU A 236 11.54 -1.27 -3.40
N VAL A 237 12.23 -2.37 -3.22
CA VAL A 237 13.44 -2.44 -2.39
C VAL A 237 14.56 -1.51 -2.86
N ASP A 238 14.64 -1.19 -4.15
CA ASP A 238 15.71 -0.42 -4.79
C ASP A 238 15.27 0.93 -5.38
N ARG A 239 13.95 1.18 -5.48
CA ARG A 239 13.39 2.41 -6.07
C ARG A 239 11.91 2.60 -5.77
N VAL A 240 11.44 3.83 -5.99
CA VAL A 240 10.02 4.18 -5.92
C VAL A 240 9.47 4.43 -7.32
N ILE A 241 8.33 3.81 -7.63
CA ILE A 241 7.51 4.12 -8.81
C ILE A 241 6.40 5.06 -8.32
N PRO A 242 6.49 6.36 -8.62
CA PRO A 242 5.59 7.34 -8.03
C PRO A 242 4.21 7.34 -8.72
N MET A 243 3.17 7.65 -7.94
CA MET A 243 1.81 7.90 -8.47
C MET A 243 1.78 9.14 -9.35
N LEU A 244 2.51 10.18 -9.00
CA LEU A 244 2.61 11.45 -9.71
C LEU A 244 4.02 11.69 -10.25
N PRO A 245 4.19 12.39 -11.38
CA PRO A 245 5.50 12.76 -11.90
C PRO A 245 6.35 13.51 -10.87
N ARG A 246 7.67 13.28 -10.90
CA ARG A 246 8.61 13.81 -9.88
C ARG A 246 8.61 15.34 -9.75
N LYS A 247 8.27 16.08 -10.82
CA LYS A 247 8.07 17.54 -10.75
C LYS A 247 6.98 17.90 -9.71
N LEU A 248 5.95 17.05 -9.56
CA LEU A 248 4.92 17.22 -8.54
C LEU A 248 5.32 16.56 -7.23
N SER A 249 5.61 15.26 -7.24
CA SER A 249 5.80 14.50 -6.01
C SER A 249 7.02 14.93 -5.18
N ASN A 250 8.10 15.38 -5.82
CA ASN A 250 9.34 15.71 -5.12
C ASN A 250 9.59 17.22 -5.05
N ASN A 251 8.84 18.04 -5.81
CA ASN A 251 9.05 19.49 -5.87
C ASN A 251 7.77 20.26 -5.54
N LEU A 252 6.83 20.45 -6.50
CA LEU A 252 5.71 21.38 -6.33
C LEU A 252 4.82 21.02 -5.13
N CYS A 253 4.52 19.72 -4.94
CA CYS A 253 3.70 19.26 -3.83
C CYS A 253 4.50 18.99 -2.56
N SER A 254 5.75 18.52 -2.67
CA SER A 254 6.58 18.19 -1.51
C SER A 254 6.84 19.40 -0.61
N LEU A 255 6.60 19.25 0.69
CA LEU A 255 6.72 20.31 1.69
C LEU A 255 8.19 20.58 2.05
N ASN A 256 9.01 20.86 1.02
CA ASN A 256 10.44 21.14 1.17
C ASN A 256 10.68 22.32 2.13
N PRO A 257 11.76 22.30 2.91
CA PRO A 257 12.06 23.34 3.89
C PRO A 257 12.36 24.68 3.23
N ASN A 258 11.96 25.76 3.89
CA ASN A 258 12.21 27.14 3.46
C ASN A 258 11.56 27.57 2.14
N GLU A 259 10.61 26.77 1.62
CA GLU A 259 9.81 27.07 0.44
C GLU A 259 8.36 27.35 0.82
N ASP A 260 7.72 28.31 0.14
CA ASP A 260 6.28 28.55 0.29
C ASP A 260 5.52 27.40 -0.38
N LYS A 261 4.67 26.69 0.37
CA LYS A 261 3.91 25.52 -0.10
C LYS A 261 2.43 25.66 0.17
N LEU A 262 1.64 25.25 -0.82
CA LEU A 262 0.18 25.20 -0.69
C LEU A 262 -0.23 23.95 0.07
N THR A 263 -1.04 24.13 1.10
CA THR A 263 -1.48 23.05 1.98
C THR A 263 -2.97 23.09 2.27
N PHE A 264 -3.48 21.95 2.75
CA PHE A 264 -4.71 21.83 3.48
C PHE A 264 -4.36 21.62 4.95
N THR A 265 -4.81 22.49 5.83
CA THR A 265 -4.53 22.38 7.27
C THR A 265 -5.78 21.97 8.03
N VAL A 266 -5.62 20.98 8.90
CA VAL A 266 -6.56 20.59 9.94
C VAL A 266 -6.03 21.11 11.27
N GLU A 267 -6.75 22.05 11.85
CA GLU A 267 -6.48 22.61 13.18
C GLU A 267 -7.33 21.90 14.22
N MET A 268 -6.70 21.34 15.23
CA MET A 268 -7.34 20.53 16.26
C MET A 268 -6.94 21.04 17.66
N HIS A 269 -7.92 21.16 18.56
CA HIS A 269 -7.70 21.52 19.95
C HIS A 269 -8.12 20.38 20.86
N PHE A 270 -7.22 19.94 21.71
CA PHE A 270 -7.42 18.82 22.63
C PHE A 270 -7.34 19.29 24.08
N ASP A 271 -8.14 18.67 24.95
CA ASP A 271 -7.95 18.80 26.41
C ASP A 271 -6.76 17.93 26.89
N ASP A 272 -6.44 18.03 28.17
CA ASP A 272 -5.36 17.27 28.80
C ASP A 272 -5.57 15.74 28.81
N LYS A 273 -6.76 15.27 28.47
CA LYS A 273 -7.10 13.84 28.35
C LYS A 273 -7.09 13.34 26.91
N GLY A 274 -6.77 14.23 25.94
CA GLY A 274 -6.74 13.92 24.51
C GLY A 274 -8.12 13.89 23.85
N LYS A 275 -9.15 14.49 24.48
CA LYS A 275 -10.45 14.66 23.83
C LYS A 275 -10.41 15.86 22.92
N LEU A 276 -10.80 15.68 21.66
CA LEU A 276 -10.96 16.76 20.69
C LEU A 276 -12.11 17.69 21.15
N ILE A 277 -11.79 18.97 21.36
CA ILE A 277 -12.75 20.00 21.81
C ILE A 277 -13.26 20.81 20.63
N LYS A 278 -12.35 21.16 19.71
CA LYS A 278 -12.64 22.01 18.55
C LYS A 278 -11.74 21.63 17.40
N ASN A 279 -12.25 21.73 16.18
CA ASN A 279 -11.47 21.61 14.97
C ASN A 279 -11.86 22.67 13.94
N ASP A 280 -10.94 22.94 13.01
CA ASP A 280 -11.17 23.80 11.85
C ASP A 280 -10.40 23.24 10.64
N PHE A 281 -10.88 23.56 9.42
CA PHE A 281 -10.36 23.03 8.17
C PHE A 281 -10.25 24.16 7.16
N TYR A 282 -9.07 24.37 6.62
CA TYR A 282 -8.86 25.47 5.67
C TYR A 282 -7.68 25.20 4.73
N ARG A 283 -7.75 25.82 3.56
CA ARG A 283 -6.59 25.93 2.68
C ARG A 283 -5.62 26.95 3.27
N SER A 284 -4.33 26.62 3.26
CA SER A 284 -3.28 27.41 3.87
C SER A 284 -2.06 27.50 2.97
N VAL A 285 -1.16 28.40 3.33
CA VAL A 285 0.21 28.42 2.85
C VAL A 285 1.14 28.30 4.05
N ILE A 286 2.10 27.42 3.94
CA ILE A 286 3.13 27.19 4.97
C ILE A 286 4.53 27.42 4.40
N LYS A 287 5.49 27.61 5.30
CA LYS A 287 6.91 27.54 5.02
C LYS A 287 7.54 26.66 6.09
N SER A 288 7.81 25.38 5.76
CA SER A 288 8.43 24.45 6.70
C SER A 288 9.79 25.00 7.13
N LYS A 289 10.02 25.14 8.43
CA LYS A 289 11.27 25.70 8.96
C LYS A 289 12.42 24.69 8.95
N TYR A 290 12.09 23.42 9.23
CA TYR A 290 13.04 22.32 9.28
C TYR A 290 12.47 21.07 8.64
N ARG A 291 13.31 20.41 7.84
CA ARG A 291 13.10 19.03 7.46
C ARG A 291 13.76 18.13 8.51
N MET A 292 12.96 17.69 9.48
CA MET A 292 13.43 16.75 10.49
C MET A 292 13.41 15.32 9.97
N THR A 293 14.29 14.50 10.50
CA THR A 293 14.25 13.05 10.30
C THR A 293 13.76 12.36 11.56
N TYR A 294 13.17 11.16 11.42
CA TYR A 294 12.82 10.35 12.59
C TYR A 294 14.02 10.14 13.50
N THR A 295 15.21 9.91 12.94
CA THR A 295 16.45 9.76 13.70
C THR A 295 16.73 10.99 14.55
N ASN A 296 16.73 12.20 13.98
CA ASN A 296 17.04 13.42 14.72
C ASN A 296 15.98 13.75 15.78
N VAL A 297 14.70 13.50 15.48
CA VAL A 297 13.64 13.70 16.47
C VAL A 297 13.78 12.70 17.63
N ASN A 298 14.11 11.43 17.37
CA ASN A 298 14.38 10.45 18.42
C ASN A 298 15.60 10.86 19.27
N ARG A 299 16.68 11.37 18.65
CA ARG A 299 17.87 11.90 19.39
C ARG A 299 17.53 13.11 20.27
N ILE A 300 16.61 14.00 19.82
CA ILE A 300 16.09 15.10 20.68
C ILE A 300 15.32 14.53 21.89
N ILE A 301 14.46 13.52 21.65
CA ILE A 301 13.67 12.85 22.70
C ILE A 301 14.60 12.14 23.70
N ASP A 302 15.68 11.53 23.21
CA ASP A 302 16.72 10.87 24.02
C ASP A 302 17.69 11.85 24.70
N LYS A 303 17.50 13.17 24.48
CA LYS A 303 18.23 14.29 25.11
C LYS A 303 19.72 14.34 24.75
N GLU A 304 20.06 14.06 23.49
CA GLU A 304 21.42 14.21 22.99
C GLU A 304 21.76 15.70 22.78
N ASP A 305 22.75 16.21 23.51
CA ASP A 305 23.11 17.64 23.57
C ASP A 305 23.47 18.23 22.19
N GLU A 306 24.14 17.48 21.33
CA GLU A 306 24.54 17.92 19.98
C GLU A 306 23.32 18.33 19.16
N VAL A 307 22.31 17.44 19.07
CA VAL A 307 21.11 17.66 18.25
C VAL A 307 20.19 18.70 18.90
N ILE A 308 20.11 18.74 20.23
CA ILE A 308 19.38 19.78 20.97
C ILE A 308 19.94 21.17 20.65
N ASN A 309 21.27 21.34 20.59
CA ASN A 309 21.89 22.62 20.28
C ASN A 309 21.63 23.03 18.82
N GLU A 310 21.66 22.07 17.88
CA GLU A 310 21.38 22.32 16.47
C GLU A 310 19.93 22.76 16.22
N TYR A 311 18.97 22.10 16.87
CA TYR A 311 17.53 22.35 16.69
C TYR A 311 16.88 23.10 17.85
N LYS A 312 17.65 23.86 18.63
CA LYS A 312 17.22 24.57 19.83
C LYS A 312 15.86 25.29 19.71
N PRO A 313 15.51 25.99 18.60
CA PRO A 313 14.23 26.69 18.49
C PRO A 313 13.00 25.79 18.59
N ILE A 314 13.10 24.52 18.13
CA ILE A 314 11.97 23.61 18.04
C ILE A 314 11.97 22.52 19.11
N VAL A 315 13.00 22.42 19.94
CA VAL A 315 13.09 21.37 21.00
C VAL A 315 11.90 21.39 21.95
N LYS A 316 11.43 22.58 22.35
CA LYS A 316 10.23 22.71 23.19
C LYS A 316 9.01 22.11 22.51
N MET A 317 8.77 22.47 21.25
CA MET A 317 7.65 21.97 20.45
C MET A 317 7.72 20.46 20.24
N VAL A 318 8.91 19.88 19.98
CA VAL A 318 9.09 18.41 19.87
C VAL A 318 8.71 17.69 21.16
N ASN A 319 9.06 18.26 22.33
CA ASN A 319 8.66 17.69 23.63
C ASN A 319 7.14 17.78 23.83
N GLU A 320 6.50 18.89 23.46
CA GLU A 320 5.03 19.05 23.51
C GLU A 320 4.32 18.09 22.54
N MET A 321 4.91 17.86 21.35
CA MET A 321 4.44 16.82 20.39
C MET A 321 4.48 15.43 21.02
N LEU A 322 5.56 15.07 21.70
CA LEU A 322 5.70 13.78 22.38
C LEU A 322 4.66 13.63 23.52
N GLU A 323 4.43 14.67 24.30
CA GLU A 323 3.41 14.66 25.36
C GLU A 323 2.02 14.42 24.76
N LEU A 324 1.64 15.19 23.73
CA LEU A 324 0.35 15.05 23.06
C LEU A 324 0.19 13.66 22.43
N SER A 325 1.21 13.15 21.73
CA SER A 325 1.20 11.82 21.13
C SER A 325 0.90 10.73 22.17
N LYS A 326 1.56 10.77 23.34
CA LYS A 326 1.29 9.82 24.43
C LYS A 326 -0.15 9.88 24.92
N ILE A 327 -0.70 11.09 25.08
CA ILE A 327 -2.09 11.30 25.50
C ILE A 327 -3.07 10.72 24.46
N LEU A 328 -2.84 10.98 23.16
CA LEU A 328 -3.65 10.46 22.06
C LEU A 328 -3.55 8.92 21.96
N ARG A 329 -2.36 8.36 22.15
CA ARG A 329 -2.11 6.91 22.16
C ARG A 329 -2.84 6.22 23.30
N ASP A 330 -2.81 6.82 24.49
CA ASP A 330 -3.55 6.32 25.65
C ASP A 330 -5.07 6.39 25.42
N ALA A 331 -5.57 7.45 24.79
CA ALA A 331 -6.98 7.56 24.42
C ALA A 331 -7.38 6.47 23.39
N LYS A 332 -6.53 6.23 22.38
CA LYS A 332 -6.68 5.18 21.39
C LYS A 332 -6.67 3.78 22.03
N LYS A 333 -5.76 3.53 22.97
CA LYS A 333 -5.68 2.27 23.73
C LYS A 333 -6.93 2.05 24.61
N ARG A 334 -7.41 3.09 25.31
CA ARG A 334 -8.68 3.00 26.09
C ARG A 334 -9.88 2.67 25.21
N ARG A 335 -9.91 3.11 23.96
CA ARG A 335 -10.95 2.78 22.98
C ARG A 335 -10.84 1.33 22.49
N GLY A 336 -9.70 0.66 22.72
CA GLY A 336 -9.43 -0.72 22.35
C GLY A 336 -8.77 -0.90 20.98
N SER A 337 -8.13 0.12 20.44
CA SER A 337 -7.31 -0.01 19.22
C SER A 337 -6.25 -1.09 19.37
N ILE A 338 -6.04 -1.87 18.31
CA ILE A 338 -5.02 -2.91 18.27
C ILE A 338 -3.71 -2.30 17.82
N ASP A 339 -2.63 -2.54 18.58
CA ASP A 339 -1.26 -2.19 18.20
C ASP A 339 -0.41 -3.47 18.14
N PHE A 340 0.06 -3.81 16.94
CA PHE A 340 0.95 -4.94 16.73
C PHE A 340 2.39 -4.47 16.76
N GLU A 341 3.18 -4.97 17.70
CA GLU A 341 4.63 -4.81 17.72
C GLU A 341 5.29 -6.03 17.04
N LEU A 342 5.11 -6.16 15.74
CA LEU A 342 5.80 -7.17 14.95
C LEU A 342 7.12 -6.58 14.44
N PRO A 343 8.24 -7.31 14.59
CA PRO A 343 9.51 -6.86 14.05
C PRO A 343 9.44 -6.83 12.52
N GLU A 344 9.83 -5.69 11.94
CA GLU A 344 9.98 -5.52 10.50
C GLU A 344 11.47 -5.50 10.14
N THR A 345 11.82 -6.15 9.05
CA THR A 345 13.18 -6.10 8.51
C THR A 345 13.32 -4.99 7.49
N LYS A 346 14.31 -4.13 7.66
CA LYS A 346 14.76 -3.16 6.65
C LYS A 346 15.98 -3.71 5.93
N VAL A 347 15.89 -3.81 4.61
CA VAL A 347 17.03 -4.14 3.74
C VAL A 347 17.80 -2.85 3.47
N VAL A 348 19.08 -2.84 3.77
CA VAL A 348 19.99 -1.73 3.47
C VAL A 348 20.79 -2.13 2.24
N LEU A 349 20.67 -1.32 1.17
CA LEU A 349 21.42 -1.54 -0.06
C LEU A 349 22.71 -0.71 -0.06
N GLY A 350 23.80 -1.32 -0.55
CA GLY A 350 25.04 -0.64 -0.86
C GLY A 350 24.96 0.16 -2.18
N GLU A 351 26.03 0.88 -2.52
CA GLU A 351 26.15 1.64 -3.77
C GLU A 351 26.01 0.75 -5.02
N ASP A 352 26.42 -0.50 -4.93
CA ASP A 352 26.30 -1.53 -5.96
C ASP A 352 24.89 -2.14 -6.06
N LYS A 353 23.93 -1.62 -5.28
CA LYS A 353 22.53 -2.13 -5.15
C LYS A 353 22.40 -3.56 -4.64
N LYS A 354 23.48 -4.14 -4.11
CA LYS A 354 23.41 -5.36 -3.34
C LYS A 354 23.06 -5.09 -1.89
N ILE A 355 22.60 -6.11 -1.18
CA ILE A 355 22.33 -5.98 0.25
C ILE A 355 23.65 -5.80 1.00
N ALA A 356 23.82 -4.64 1.61
CA ALA A 356 24.90 -4.36 2.54
C ALA A 356 24.59 -4.90 3.94
N ASP A 357 23.32 -4.77 4.38
CA ASP A 357 22.89 -5.24 5.70
C ASP A 357 21.39 -5.50 5.76
N ILE A 358 20.94 -6.30 6.72
CA ILE A 358 19.55 -6.56 7.06
C ILE A 358 19.36 -6.22 8.53
N VAL A 359 18.69 -5.09 8.79
CA VAL A 359 18.49 -4.60 10.15
C VAL A 359 17.02 -4.72 10.57
N LEU A 360 16.81 -4.97 11.86
CA LEU A 360 15.46 -4.84 12.42
C LEU A 360 15.09 -3.36 12.51
N ARG A 361 14.01 -2.97 11.84
CA ARG A 361 13.44 -1.65 11.97
C ARG A 361 12.82 -1.51 13.36
N LYS A 362 13.45 -0.70 14.21
CA LYS A 362 12.87 -0.30 15.48
C LYS A 362 11.96 0.90 15.21
N ARG A 363 10.70 0.77 15.58
CA ARG A 363 9.73 1.86 15.55
C ARG A 363 9.97 2.74 16.79
N GLY A 364 10.57 3.91 16.57
CA GLY A 364 10.89 4.87 17.63
C GLY A 364 9.67 5.71 18.04
N GLU A 365 9.86 6.60 19.02
CA GLU A 365 8.80 7.51 19.48
C GLU A 365 8.46 8.57 18.41
N ALA A 366 9.41 8.98 17.58
CA ALA A 366 9.16 9.92 16.48
C ALA A 366 8.20 9.35 15.43
N GLU A 367 8.38 8.08 15.03
CA GLU A 367 7.48 7.42 14.09
C GLU A 367 6.07 7.27 14.69
N ARG A 368 5.99 6.89 15.97
CA ARG A 368 4.71 6.76 16.70
C ARG A 368 4.00 8.10 16.83
N LEU A 369 4.74 9.18 17.07
CA LEU A 369 4.23 10.54 17.17
C LEU A 369 3.53 10.98 15.88
N ILE A 370 4.20 10.84 14.74
CA ILE A 370 3.62 11.18 13.44
C ILE A 370 2.41 10.31 13.13
N GLU A 371 2.50 9.00 13.40
CA GLU A 371 1.35 8.11 13.21
C GLU A 371 0.14 8.52 14.05
N ASP A 372 0.32 8.86 15.35
CA ASP A 372 -0.78 9.28 16.21
C ASP A 372 -1.43 10.56 15.69
N PHE A 373 -0.65 11.53 15.17
CA PHE A 373 -1.16 12.76 14.58
C PHE A 373 -1.88 12.51 13.24
N MET A 374 -1.35 11.61 12.41
CA MET A 374 -2.00 11.26 11.14
C MET A 374 -3.32 10.51 11.37
N VAL A 375 -3.35 9.58 12.34
CA VAL A 375 -4.56 8.83 12.66
C VAL A 375 -5.67 9.77 13.16
N VAL A 376 -5.39 10.66 14.13
CA VAL A 376 -6.41 11.58 14.65
C VAL A 376 -6.88 12.59 13.60
N THR A 377 -5.99 13.00 12.70
CA THR A 377 -6.34 13.87 11.56
C THR A 377 -7.28 13.16 10.59
N ASN A 378 -6.96 11.92 10.21
CA ASN A 378 -7.79 11.10 9.35
C ASN A 378 -9.18 10.85 9.96
N GLU A 379 -9.26 10.57 11.27
CA GLU A 379 -10.52 10.42 12.01
C GLU A 379 -11.34 11.72 11.99
N THR A 380 -10.70 12.85 12.26
CA THR A 380 -11.35 14.18 12.32
C THR A 380 -11.93 14.59 10.96
N VAL A 381 -11.19 14.37 9.87
CA VAL A 381 -11.68 14.61 8.50
C VAL A 381 -12.82 13.65 8.14
N ALA A 382 -12.68 12.37 8.51
CA ALA A 382 -13.72 11.36 8.24
C ALA A 382 -15.04 11.69 8.93
N GLU A 383 -14.98 12.09 10.19
CA GLU A 383 -16.15 12.46 10.99
C GLU A 383 -16.86 13.69 10.41
N LYS A 384 -16.10 14.74 10.02
CA LYS A 384 -16.66 15.93 9.36
C LYS A 384 -17.40 15.56 8.09
N LEU A 385 -16.77 14.87 7.15
CA LEU A 385 -17.39 14.53 5.86
C LEU A 385 -18.59 13.60 6.03
N PHE A 386 -18.57 12.72 7.03
CA PHE A 386 -19.69 11.84 7.35
C PHE A 386 -20.92 12.64 7.82
N TRP A 387 -20.78 13.52 8.81
CA TRP A 387 -21.89 14.28 9.37
C TRP A 387 -22.42 15.37 8.42
N GLU A 388 -21.60 15.85 7.49
CA GLU A 388 -22.02 16.77 6.43
C GLU A 388 -22.60 16.03 5.21
N GLU A 389 -22.68 14.70 5.25
CA GLU A 389 -23.17 13.86 4.15
C GLU A 389 -22.46 14.14 2.81
N ILE A 390 -21.16 14.39 2.88
CA ILE A 390 -20.32 14.63 1.72
C ILE A 390 -19.80 13.28 1.18
N PRO A 391 -20.04 12.96 -0.11
CA PRO A 391 -19.50 11.77 -0.74
C PRO A 391 -17.99 11.71 -0.61
N THR A 392 -17.45 10.58 -0.15
CA THR A 392 -16.00 10.39 -0.01
C THR A 392 -15.62 8.92 -0.08
N ILE A 393 -14.33 8.64 -0.01
CA ILE A 393 -13.78 7.27 0.09
C ILE A 393 -13.24 7.07 1.50
N TYR A 394 -13.83 6.11 2.22
CA TYR A 394 -13.40 5.68 3.55
C TYR A 394 -12.36 4.57 3.46
N ARG A 395 -11.51 4.48 4.47
CA ARG A 395 -10.67 3.31 4.75
C ARG A 395 -11.36 2.44 5.76
N VAL A 396 -11.90 1.32 5.32
CA VAL A 396 -12.71 0.44 6.15
C VAL A 396 -11.96 -0.84 6.51
N HIS A 397 -12.16 -1.29 7.74
CA HIS A 397 -11.68 -2.57 8.22
C HIS A 397 -12.84 -3.26 8.94
N GLU A 398 -13.45 -4.20 8.24
CA GLU A 398 -14.66 -4.88 8.70
C GLU A 398 -14.36 -5.83 9.87
N ASP A 399 -15.38 -6.20 10.61
CA ASP A 399 -15.27 -7.16 11.70
C ASP A 399 -14.74 -8.51 11.21
N PRO A 400 -13.97 -9.23 12.04
CA PRO A 400 -13.45 -10.53 11.66
C PRO A 400 -14.56 -11.54 11.39
N ASP A 401 -14.30 -12.44 10.43
CA ASP A 401 -15.21 -13.56 10.12
C ASP A 401 -15.35 -14.53 11.30
N LYS A 402 -16.60 -14.87 11.65
CA LYS A 402 -16.91 -15.75 12.80
C LYS A 402 -16.23 -17.12 12.72
N ALA A 403 -16.18 -17.75 11.55
CA ALA A 403 -15.55 -19.05 11.38
C ALA A 403 -14.04 -18.98 11.61
N LYS A 404 -13.41 -17.91 11.12
CA LYS A 404 -11.98 -17.66 11.40
C LYS A 404 -11.72 -17.40 12.88
N MET A 405 -12.65 -16.72 13.58
CA MET A 405 -12.52 -16.46 15.01
C MET A 405 -12.64 -17.74 15.84
N LEU A 406 -13.53 -18.65 15.48
CA LEU A 406 -13.62 -19.96 16.12
C LEU A 406 -12.33 -20.75 15.96
N THR A 407 -11.79 -20.82 14.75
CA THR A 407 -10.51 -21.51 14.47
C THR A 407 -9.33 -20.87 15.22
N LEU A 408 -9.28 -19.53 15.26
CA LEU A 408 -8.29 -18.81 16.04
C LEU A 408 -8.40 -19.16 17.52
N ASN A 409 -9.62 -19.11 18.08
CA ASN A 409 -9.86 -19.39 19.50
C ASN A 409 -9.47 -20.82 19.89
N GLU A 410 -9.78 -21.83 19.05
CA GLU A 410 -9.32 -23.21 19.24
C GLU A 410 -7.80 -23.31 19.33
N THR A 411 -7.10 -22.47 18.55
CA THR A 411 -5.65 -22.45 18.57
C THR A 411 -5.12 -21.71 19.81
N LEU A 412 -5.72 -20.58 20.18
CA LEU A 412 -5.35 -19.80 21.37
C LEU A 412 -5.51 -20.59 22.67
N ILE A 413 -6.57 -21.43 22.76
CA ILE A 413 -6.81 -22.31 23.92
C ILE A 413 -5.62 -23.25 24.18
N LYS A 414 -4.93 -23.72 23.14
CA LYS A 414 -3.73 -24.56 23.28
C LYS A 414 -2.57 -23.81 23.95
N PHE A 415 -2.55 -22.48 23.82
CA PHE A 415 -1.61 -21.57 24.50
C PHE A 415 -2.17 -21.02 25.83
N ARG A 416 -3.32 -21.53 26.31
CA ARG A 416 -4.03 -21.08 27.53
C ARG A 416 -4.61 -19.66 27.45
N TYR A 417 -4.87 -19.17 26.23
CA TYR A 417 -5.61 -17.93 25.98
C TYR A 417 -6.97 -18.24 25.35
N SER A 418 -7.95 -17.38 25.54
CA SER A 418 -9.25 -17.54 24.91
C SER A 418 -9.92 -16.21 24.59
N LEU A 419 -10.68 -16.19 23.50
CA LEU A 419 -11.57 -15.11 23.13
C LEU A 419 -12.95 -15.41 23.69
N THR A 420 -13.50 -14.50 24.48
CA THR A 420 -14.86 -14.60 25.04
C THR A 420 -15.85 -13.86 24.14
N ASN A 421 -17.12 -14.32 24.11
CA ASN A 421 -18.20 -13.71 23.31
C ASN A 421 -17.79 -13.45 21.85
N ILE A 422 -17.57 -14.52 21.10
CA ILE A 422 -17.13 -14.46 19.69
C ILE A 422 -18.18 -13.78 18.80
N ASP A 423 -19.44 -13.75 19.21
CA ASP A 423 -20.53 -13.09 18.49
C ASP A 423 -20.50 -11.56 18.60
N GLU A 424 -19.84 -11.03 19.61
CA GLU A 424 -19.68 -9.59 19.86
C GLU A 424 -18.19 -9.24 19.99
N MET A 425 -17.49 -9.31 18.87
CA MET A 425 -16.05 -9.04 18.86
C MET A 425 -15.77 -7.54 18.98
N HIS A 426 -14.93 -7.21 19.95
CA HIS A 426 -14.37 -5.88 20.12
C HIS A 426 -12.84 -5.95 20.00
N PRO A 427 -12.19 -5.04 19.27
CA PRO A 427 -10.73 -5.11 19.03
C PRO A 427 -9.90 -5.12 20.32
N GLY A 428 -10.36 -4.51 21.40
CA GLY A 428 -9.70 -4.54 22.71
C GLY A 428 -9.51 -5.95 23.31
N LYS A 429 -10.32 -6.93 22.89
CA LYS A 429 -10.13 -8.33 23.32
C LYS A 429 -8.84 -8.94 22.74
N PHE A 430 -8.49 -8.55 21.51
CA PHE A 430 -7.23 -8.95 20.88
C PHE A 430 -6.06 -8.22 21.52
N GLN A 431 -6.20 -6.90 21.75
CA GLN A 431 -5.18 -6.10 22.43
C GLN A 431 -4.84 -6.68 23.80
N ALA A 432 -5.82 -7.11 24.56
CA ALA A 432 -5.60 -7.73 25.88
C ALA A 432 -4.77 -9.05 25.79
N ILE A 433 -4.87 -9.81 24.70
CA ILE A 433 -4.05 -11.01 24.48
C ILE A 433 -2.64 -10.59 24.03
N ILE A 434 -2.54 -9.62 23.13
CA ILE A 434 -1.27 -9.08 22.65
C ILE A 434 -0.44 -8.54 23.83
N ASP A 435 -1.03 -7.71 24.69
CA ASP A 435 -0.37 -7.15 25.86
C ASP A 435 0.17 -8.23 26.83
N LYS A 436 -0.57 -9.33 26.98
CA LYS A 436 -0.15 -10.46 27.83
C LYS A 436 0.98 -11.30 27.24
N THR A 437 1.13 -11.29 25.92
CA THR A 437 2.03 -12.20 25.20
C THR A 437 3.24 -11.51 24.58
N ILE A 438 3.33 -10.18 24.67
CA ILE A 438 4.36 -9.37 23.98
C ILE A 438 5.80 -9.79 24.32
N ASN A 439 6.05 -10.18 25.56
CA ASN A 439 7.38 -10.58 26.03
C ASN A 439 7.56 -12.11 26.15
N LEU A 440 6.61 -12.89 25.66
CA LEU A 440 6.63 -14.34 25.77
C LEU A 440 7.18 -14.98 24.49
N PRO A 441 7.82 -16.15 24.58
CA PRO A 441 8.36 -16.88 23.41
C PRO A 441 7.30 -17.15 22.33
N GLU A 442 6.08 -17.49 22.73
CA GLU A 442 4.93 -17.73 21.86
C GLU A 442 4.28 -16.46 21.31
N GLY A 443 4.59 -15.30 21.86
CA GLY A 443 3.93 -14.02 21.53
C GLY A 443 3.95 -13.70 20.04
N TYR A 444 5.11 -13.87 19.39
CA TYR A 444 5.24 -13.64 17.96
C TYR A 444 4.27 -14.49 17.12
N LEU A 445 4.16 -15.77 17.43
CA LEU A 445 3.24 -16.68 16.73
C LEU A 445 1.79 -16.28 16.98
N ILE A 446 1.42 -15.97 18.23
CA ILE A 446 0.07 -15.57 18.62
C ILE A 446 -0.33 -14.28 17.88
N HIS A 447 0.54 -13.26 17.85
CA HIS A 447 0.29 -12.00 17.15
C HIS A 447 0.08 -12.22 15.64
N LYS A 448 0.90 -13.08 15.00
CA LYS A 448 0.70 -13.46 13.59
C LYS A 448 -0.61 -14.20 13.34
N LEU A 449 -1.02 -15.09 14.24
CA LEU A 449 -2.28 -15.80 14.12
C LEU A 449 -3.48 -14.85 14.22
N ILE A 450 -3.43 -13.90 15.18
CA ILE A 450 -4.44 -12.86 15.33
C ILE A 450 -4.54 -12.01 14.06
N LEU A 451 -3.40 -11.51 13.56
CA LEU A 451 -3.35 -10.68 12.35
C LEU A 451 -3.92 -11.41 11.11
N ARG A 452 -3.57 -12.70 10.94
CA ARG A 452 -4.08 -13.53 9.81
C ARG A 452 -5.58 -13.80 9.88
N ALA A 453 -6.15 -13.81 11.07
CA ALA A 453 -7.58 -14.06 11.26
C ALA A 453 -8.43 -12.82 11.00
N MET A 454 -7.84 -11.63 11.03
CA MET A 454 -8.53 -10.37 10.72
C MET A 454 -8.83 -10.24 9.23
N GLN A 455 -9.82 -9.40 8.90
CA GLN A 455 -10.06 -8.97 7.54
C GLN A 455 -8.93 -8.04 7.06
N ARG A 456 -8.81 -7.86 5.76
CA ARG A 456 -7.93 -6.83 5.22
C ARG A 456 -8.69 -5.51 5.13
N ALA A 457 -8.04 -4.42 5.51
CA ALA A 457 -8.58 -3.09 5.25
C ALA A 457 -8.67 -2.84 3.73
N ARG A 458 -9.69 -2.08 3.32
CA ARG A 458 -9.95 -1.72 1.91
C ARG A 458 -10.54 -0.32 1.82
N TYR A 459 -10.62 0.20 0.62
CA TYR A 459 -11.35 1.44 0.36
C TYR A 459 -12.83 1.16 0.05
N SER A 460 -13.71 2.08 0.45
CA SER A 460 -15.15 1.97 0.22
C SER A 460 -15.78 3.37 0.18
N ASN A 461 -16.79 3.56 -0.68
CA ASN A 461 -17.62 4.76 -0.66
C ASN A 461 -18.65 4.78 0.50
N LYS A 462 -18.72 3.68 1.29
CA LYS A 462 -19.57 3.57 2.48
C LYS A 462 -18.69 3.49 3.72
N ASN A 463 -19.08 4.21 4.77
CA ASN A 463 -18.44 4.07 6.07
C ASN A 463 -18.89 2.76 6.74
N LEU A 464 -17.95 1.84 6.98
CA LEU A 464 -18.18 0.58 7.70
C LEU A 464 -17.35 0.53 9.00
N GLY A 465 -16.73 1.66 9.39
CA GLY A 465 -15.82 1.72 10.51
C GLY A 465 -14.45 1.07 10.23
N HIS A 466 -13.58 1.13 11.21
CA HIS A 466 -12.24 0.54 11.15
C HIS A 466 -11.95 -0.28 12.41
N PHE A 467 -12.20 -1.59 12.34
CA PHE A 467 -12.10 -2.51 13.48
C PHE A 467 -10.74 -2.41 14.20
N GLY A 468 -9.63 -2.56 13.48
CA GLY A 468 -8.28 -2.54 14.08
C GLY A 468 -7.95 -1.26 14.86
N LEU A 469 -8.46 -0.10 14.41
CA LEU A 469 -8.30 1.18 15.10
C LEU A 469 -9.39 1.45 16.15
N ALA A 470 -10.38 0.57 16.29
CA ALA A 470 -11.57 0.82 17.09
C ALA A 470 -12.22 2.19 16.75
N SER A 471 -12.21 2.57 15.47
CA SER A 471 -12.68 3.86 14.99
C SER A 471 -14.00 3.74 14.24
N LYS A 472 -14.97 4.61 14.56
CA LYS A 472 -16.26 4.66 13.86
C LYS A 472 -16.17 5.31 12.49
N TYR A 473 -15.25 6.27 12.32
CA TYR A 473 -15.05 7.04 11.11
C TYR A 473 -13.57 7.05 10.79
N TYR A 474 -13.19 6.52 9.63
CA TYR A 474 -11.79 6.54 9.22
C TYR A 474 -11.65 6.62 7.71
N LEU A 475 -10.76 7.47 7.27
CA LEU A 475 -10.36 7.61 5.87
C LEU A 475 -8.85 7.90 5.80
N HIS A 476 -8.31 7.96 4.60
CA HIS A 476 -6.97 8.45 4.36
C HIS A 476 -7.01 9.85 3.76
N PHE A 477 -6.35 10.80 4.42
CA PHE A 477 -6.27 12.20 4.01
C PHE A 477 -4.83 12.70 3.93
N THR A 478 -3.94 12.10 4.70
CA THR A 478 -2.63 12.65 5.04
C THR A 478 -1.51 12.38 4.05
N SER A 479 -1.77 11.67 2.92
CA SER A 479 -0.71 11.36 1.95
C SER A 479 -1.19 11.43 0.48
N PRO A 480 -1.65 12.59 -0.02
CA PRO A 480 -2.21 12.74 -1.36
C PRO A 480 -1.16 12.66 -2.49
N ILE A 481 0.14 12.81 -2.20
CA ILE A 481 1.21 12.65 -3.20
C ILE A 481 1.30 11.18 -3.65
N ARG A 482 1.04 10.24 -2.73
CA ARG A 482 1.27 8.82 -2.94
C ARG A 482 0.02 7.94 -2.87
N ARG A 483 -1.17 8.48 -2.52
CA ARG A 483 -2.44 7.74 -2.49
C ARG A 483 -3.56 8.53 -3.17
N TYR A 484 -4.20 7.92 -4.15
CA TYR A 484 -5.29 8.56 -4.88
C TYR A 484 -6.55 8.76 -4.01
N SER A 485 -6.79 7.88 -3.02
CA SER A 485 -7.87 8.06 -2.04
C SER A 485 -7.80 9.41 -1.35
N ASP A 486 -6.62 9.79 -0.90
CA ASP A 486 -6.35 11.04 -0.18
C ASP A 486 -6.62 12.26 -1.07
N LEU A 487 -6.23 12.18 -2.34
CA LEU A 487 -6.51 13.23 -3.33
C LEU A 487 -8.02 13.44 -3.53
N ILE A 488 -8.82 12.36 -3.54
CA ILE A 488 -10.29 12.45 -3.56
C ILE A 488 -10.80 13.14 -2.31
N VAL A 489 -10.31 12.73 -1.14
CA VAL A 489 -10.73 13.32 0.15
C VAL A 489 -10.42 14.82 0.16
N HIS A 490 -9.25 15.26 -0.31
CA HIS A 490 -8.90 16.69 -0.44
C HIS A 490 -9.90 17.46 -1.30
N ARG A 491 -10.29 16.89 -2.44
CA ARG A 491 -11.29 17.50 -3.33
C ARG A 491 -12.66 17.62 -2.68
N MET A 492 -13.07 16.57 -1.96
CA MET A 492 -14.37 16.57 -1.28
C MET A 492 -14.39 17.50 -0.06
N LEU A 493 -13.29 17.57 0.69
CA LEU A 493 -13.14 18.52 1.79
C LEU A 493 -13.15 19.97 1.28
N ALA A 494 -12.49 20.26 0.15
CA ALA A 494 -12.55 21.57 -0.48
C ALA A 494 -14.00 21.96 -0.83
N LYS A 495 -14.72 21.06 -1.48
CA LYS A 495 -16.13 21.28 -1.85
C LYS A 495 -17.04 21.46 -0.62
N SER A 496 -16.77 20.75 0.49
CA SER A 496 -17.46 20.91 1.77
C SER A 496 -17.26 22.32 2.33
N ILE A 497 -16.02 22.79 2.40
CA ILE A 497 -15.68 24.12 2.95
C ILE A 497 -16.27 25.23 2.08
N GLU A 498 -16.20 25.08 0.76
CA GLU A 498 -16.72 26.05 -0.22
C GLU A 498 -18.25 25.95 -0.40
N LYS A 499 -18.92 24.96 0.24
CA LYS A 499 -20.36 24.67 0.13
C LYS A 499 -20.85 24.48 -1.32
N PHE A 500 -20.03 23.89 -2.16
CA PHE A 500 -20.27 23.76 -3.61
C PHE A 500 -20.87 22.42 -4.07
N ILE A 501 -21.23 21.50 -3.18
CA ILE A 501 -21.85 20.23 -3.60
C ILE A 501 -23.36 20.36 -3.62
N LYS A 502 -23.96 20.20 -4.80
CA LYS A 502 -25.41 20.10 -4.98
C LYS A 502 -25.86 18.65 -4.78
N ASP A 503 -27.06 18.43 -4.24
CA ASP A 503 -27.56 17.06 -3.96
C ASP A 503 -27.56 16.16 -5.21
N LYS A 504 -27.89 16.70 -6.38
CA LYS A 504 -27.83 15.96 -7.66
C LYS A 504 -26.42 15.47 -8.05
N GLU A 505 -25.36 16.08 -7.52
CA GLU A 505 -23.98 15.69 -7.78
C GLU A 505 -23.51 14.62 -6.82
N LYS A 506 -24.12 14.53 -5.62
CA LYS A 506 -23.77 13.52 -4.61
C LYS A 506 -23.91 12.10 -5.14
N ASP A 507 -25.02 11.78 -5.80
CA ASP A 507 -25.27 10.45 -6.37
C ASP A 507 -24.24 10.08 -7.44
N LYS A 508 -23.86 11.07 -8.28
CA LYS A 508 -22.82 10.87 -9.30
C LYS A 508 -21.46 10.56 -8.67
N TYR A 509 -21.06 11.30 -7.60
CA TYR A 509 -19.82 11.02 -6.88
C TYR A 509 -19.88 9.67 -6.18
N MET A 510 -21.00 9.32 -5.54
CA MET A 510 -21.16 8.02 -4.88
C MET A 510 -20.98 6.86 -5.85
N ALA A 511 -21.58 6.94 -7.05
CA ALA A 511 -21.42 5.90 -8.08
C ALA A 511 -19.97 5.82 -8.60
N ALA A 512 -19.33 6.98 -8.84
CA ALA A 512 -17.93 7.01 -9.27
C ALA A 512 -16.98 6.46 -8.20
N PHE A 513 -17.22 6.80 -6.93
CA PHE A 513 -16.36 6.37 -5.82
C PHE A 513 -16.49 4.88 -5.50
N ASP A 514 -17.62 4.24 -5.82
CA ASP A 514 -17.76 2.78 -5.73
C ASP A 514 -16.78 2.07 -6.68
N VAL A 515 -16.72 2.53 -7.93
CA VAL A 515 -15.80 2.00 -8.93
C VAL A 515 -14.34 2.29 -8.56
N ILE A 516 -14.06 3.55 -8.19
CA ILE A 516 -12.69 3.98 -7.85
C ILE A 516 -12.18 3.26 -6.62
N SER A 517 -12.98 3.13 -5.55
CA SER A 517 -12.56 2.46 -4.31
C SER A 517 -12.20 0.99 -4.54
N THR A 518 -12.96 0.30 -5.40
CA THR A 518 -12.66 -1.06 -5.84
C THR A 518 -11.32 -1.12 -6.60
N SER A 519 -11.11 -0.20 -7.53
CA SER A 519 -9.89 -0.13 -8.34
C SER A 519 -8.66 0.15 -7.48
N ILE A 520 -8.69 1.20 -6.64
CA ILE A 520 -7.53 1.57 -5.79
C ILE A 520 -7.23 0.55 -4.69
N SER A 521 -8.24 -0.19 -4.21
CA SER A 521 -8.00 -1.35 -3.33
C SER A 521 -7.27 -2.49 -4.04
N LYS A 522 -7.51 -2.65 -5.34
CA LYS A 522 -6.80 -3.64 -6.16
C LYS A 522 -5.36 -3.20 -6.44
N THR A 523 -5.14 -1.93 -6.83
CA THR A 523 -3.79 -1.41 -7.09
C THR A 523 -2.93 -1.41 -5.83
N GLU A 524 -3.48 -1.10 -4.65
CA GLU A 524 -2.80 -1.20 -3.36
C GLU A 524 -2.30 -2.62 -3.11
N ARG A 525 -3.15 -3.65 -3.30
CA ARG A 525 -2.73 -5.06 -3.13
C ARG A 525 -1.62 -5.48 -4.09
N VAL A 526 -1.64 -4.95 -5.33
CA VAL A 526 -0.57 -5.20 -6.30
C VAL A 526 0.72 -4.52 -5.84
N ALA A 527 0.64 -3.30 -5.32
CA ALA A 527 1.79 -2.58 -4.79
C ALA A 527 2.42 -3.31 -3.59
N ASP A 528 1.61 -3.70 -2.59
CA ASP A 528 2.05 -4.48 -1.43
C ASP A 528 2.79 -5.77 -1.86
N LYS A 529 2.21 -6.48 -2.83
CA LYS A 529 2.81 -7.71 -3.35
C LYS A 529 4.14 -7.45 -4.05
N LEU A 530 4.23 -6.41 -4.86
CA LEU A 530 5.46 -6.02 -5.56
C LEU A 530 6.56 -5.61 -4.59
N GLU A 531 6.23 -4.86 -3.55
CA GLU A 531 7.15 -4.50 -2.46
C GLU A 531 7.69 -5.77 -1.80
N GLU A 532 6.80 -6.68 -1.36
CA GLU A 532 7.18 -7.93 -0.73
C GLU A 532 8.04 -8.82 -1.65
N ASP A 533 7.63 -8.99 -2.91
CA ASP A 533 8.32 -9.85 -3.86
C ASP A 533 9.68 -9.26 -4.29
N SER A 534 9.79 -7.94 -4.45
CA SER A 534 11.08 -7.29 -4.73
C SER A 534 12.07 -7.45 -3.58
N LYS A 535 11.58 -7.34 -2.35
CA LYS A 535 12.36 -7.59 -1.14
C LYS A 535 12.83 -9.06 -1.06
N LYS A 536 11.95 -10.02 -1.36
CA LYS A 536 12.28 -11.45 -1.39
C LYS A 536 13.36 -11.77 -2.43
N ILE A 537 13.30 -11.18 -3.63
CA ILE A 537 14.32 -11.37 -4.66
C ILE A 537 15.70 -10.98 -4.11
N LYS A 538 15.80 -9.82 -3.46
CA LYS A 538 17.05 -9.37 -2.85
C LYS A 538 17.51 -10.23 -1.67
N LEU A 539 16.58 -10.64 -0.81
CA LEU A 539 16.90 -11.55 0.29
C LEU A 539 17.42 -12.90 -0.19
N VAL A 540 16.86 -13.46 -1.27
CA VAL A 540 17.35 -14.70 -1.89
C VAL A 540 18.75 -14.52 -2.45
N GLU A 541 19.05 -13.38 -3.12
CA GLU A 541 20.40 -13.04 -3.57
C GLU A 541 21.40 -13.06 -2.41
N TYR A 542 21.08 -12.36 -1.33
CA TYR A 542 21.92 -12.29 -0.11
C TYR A 542 22.13 -13.66 0.54
N MET A 543 21.11 -14.52 0.56
CA MET A 543 21.20 -15.84 1.18
C MET A 543 21.94 -16.88 0.32
N LYS A 544 22.12 -16.65 -1.00
CA LYS A 544 22.90 -17.56 -1.86
C LYS A 544 24.33 -17.75 -1.34
N ASP A 545 24.96 -16.66 -0.90
CA ASP A 545 26.34 -16.67 -0.40
C ASP A 545 26.48 -17.27 1.00
N LYS A 546 25.35 -17.54 1.67
CA LYS A 546 25.29 -18.06 3.05
C LYS A 546 24.85 -19.52 3.13
N ILE A 547 24.85 -20.22 1.99
CA ILE A 547 24.50 -21.64 1.96
C ILE A 547 25.53 -22.45 2.76
N GLY A 548 25.05 -23.22 3.74
CA GLY A 548 25.89 -24.01 4.65
C GLY A 548 26.11 -23.35 6.02
N GLU A 549 25.73 -22.09 6.21
CA GLU A 549 25.73 -21.43 7.51
C GLU A 549 24.55 -21.89 8.38
N VAL A 550 24.72 -21.77 9.70
CA VAL A 550 23.70 -22.13 10.70
C VAL A 550 23.10 -20.86 11.30
N PHE A 551 21.76 -20.74 11.26
CA PHE A 551 21.03 -19.59 11.75
C PHE A 551 20.04 -19.97 12.86
N VAL A 552 19.80 -19.04 13.76
CA VAL A 552 18.68 -19.10 14.72
C VAL A 552 17.41 -18.63 14.02
N ALA A 553 16.39 -19.48 13.99
CA ALA A 553 15.12 -19.18 13.35
C ALA A 553 13.94 -19.26 14.32
N ARG A 554 12.87 -18.51 14.06
CA ARG A 554 11.63 -18.57 14.82
C ARG A 554 10.55 -19.31 14.03
N ILE A 555 9.71 -20.10 14.72
CA ILE A 555 8.56 -20.73 14.09
C ILE A 555 7.52 -19.64 13.80
N SER A 556 7.18 -19.46 12.52
CA SER A 556 6.21 -18.47 12.04
C SER A 556 4.87 -19.08 11.63
N GLY A 557 4.81 -20.41 11.52
CA GLY A 557 3.60 -21.13 11.19
C GLY A 557 3.80 -22.64 11.15
N MET A 558 2.70 -23.36 11.22
CA MET A 558 2.70 -24.82 11.16
C MET A 558 1.41 -25.31 10.49
N ASN A 559 1.51 -26.33 9.66
CA ASN A 559 0.39 -27.10 9.16
C ASN A 559 0.64 -28.60 9.36
N LYS A 560 -0.30 -29.45 8.91
CA LYS A 560 -0.19 -30.90 9.10
C LYS A 560 1.11 -31.51 8.60
N ASN A 561 1.77 -30.90 7.60
CA ASN A 561 2.90 -31.50 6.89
C ASN A 561 4.16 -30.61 6.91
N LYS A 562 4.09 -29.36 7.37
CA LYS A 562 5.22 -28.41 7.28
C LYS A 562 5.27 -27.47 8.49
N ILE A 563 6.48 -27.17 8.92
CA ILE A 563 6.80 -26.10 9.86
C ILE A 563 7.44 -24.97 9.06
N PHE A 564 6.90 -23.77 9.18
CA PHE A 564 7.46 -22.57 8.56
C PHE A 564 8.33 -21.87 9.60
N MET A 565 9.53 -21.53 9.20
CA MET A 565 10.51 -20.85 10.04
C MET A 565 10.92 -19.52 9.39
N GLU A 566 11.19 -18.52 10.19
CA GLU A 566 11.71 -17.22 9.78
C GLU A 566 13.05 -16.96 10.45
N LEU A 567 14.01 -16.49 9.64
CA LEU A 567 15.34 -16.06 10.07
C LEU A 567 15.31 -14.62 10.56
#